data_67e2d2cd1f4c0535f0a1a7e892e41060
#
_entry.id   67e2d2cd1f4c0535f0a1a7e892e41060
#
_cell.length_a   1.000
_cell.length_b   1.000
_cell.length_c   1.000
_cell.angle_alpha   90.00
_cell.angle_beta   90.00
_cell.angle_gamma   90.00
#
_symmetry.space_group_name_H-M   'P 1'
#
loop_
_entity.id
_entity.type
_entity.pdbx_description
1 polymer ?
#
loop_
_entity_poly.entity_id
_entity_poly.type
_entity_poly.pdbx_seq_one_letter_code
_entity_poly.pdbx_strand_id
1 'polypeptide(L)'
;EEIKIYKHENESIENISLKNFDIRLTEIKKEFSIHYNNIFRTTNPQSDFQQEIINQIDDGLFSIDYIPSRGNKKGVLTTNYFHNKGLCAWLKDTSEIIDNKIMKKEKINDFWAHGDIPKADLANEGNVTLKRGKKPEQLLKRIIDLCASSGDVILDFFIGSGTTAAVAHKMQLQYIGIEQLDYSNNDSVTRLKNVIGNKTSKKTELFDTVEFDQSGVAKSTNWQGGGEFLYIELCK
;
A
#
# COMPACT_ATOMS: atom_id res chain seq x y z
N GLU A 1 28.19 -17.43 14.05
CA GLU A 1 27.94 -16.60 12.85
C GLU A 1 29.08 -15.60 12.72
N GLU A 2 29.72 -15.56 11.54
CA GLU A 2 30.86 -14.67 11.29
C GLU A 2 30.34 -13.24 11.08
N ILE A 3 30.67 -12.31 11.99
CA ILE A 3 30.36 -10.89 11.87
C ILE A 3 31.60 -10.21 11.31
N LYS A 4 31.45 -9.45 10.23
CA LYS A 4 32.54 -8.68 9.62
C LYS A 4 32.29 -7.19 9.84
N ILE A 5 33.27 -6.52 10.43
CA ILE A 5 33.24 -5.09 10.75
C ILE A 5 34.25 -4.37 9.85
N TYR A 6 33.80 -3.34 9.15
CA TYR A 6 34.62 -2.53 8.24
C TYR A 6 34.57 -1.07 8.70
N LYS A 7 35.74 -0.44 8.82
CA LYS A 7 35.88 1.01 9.05
C LYS A 7 36.04 1.74 7.73
N HIS A 8 35.31 2.83 7.54
CA HIS A 8 35.37 3.68 6.34
C HIS A 8 36.13 4.97 6.66
N GLU A 9 37.39 5.05 6.31
CA GLU A 9 38.27 6.17 6.69
C GLU A 9 38.27 7.33 5.67
N ASN A 10 37.86 7.07 4.42
CA ASN A 10 37.91 8.06 3.34
C ASN A 10 36.52 8.63 2.96
N GLU A 11 35.51 8.37 3.76
CA GLU A 11 34.14 8.84 3.51
C GLU A 11 33.92 10.19 4.20
N SER A 12 33.44 11.18 3.47
CA SER A 12 33.02 12.46 4.05
C SER A 12 31.53 12.46 4.36
N ILE A 13 31.16 13.00 5.52
CA ILE A 13 29.77 13.13 5.95
C ILE A 13 29.44 14.61 6.09
N GLU A 14 28.46 15.06 5.31
CA GLU A 14 27.95 16.44 5.39
C GLU A 14 26.65 16.48 6.20
N ASN A 15 26.56 17.47 7.09
CA ASN A 15 25.34 17.70 7.85
C ASN A 15 24.39 18.65 7.11
N ILE A 16 23.20 18.16 6.78
CA ILE A 16 22.13 19.00 6.21
C ILE A 16 21.42 19.72 7.37
N SER A 17 21.65 21.03 7.50
CA SER A 17 21.00 21.84 8.54
C SER A 17 19.67 22.39 8.05
N LEU A 18 18.60 22.15 8.80
CA LEU A 18 17.25 22.66 8.54
C LEU A 18 16.97 23.99 9.25
N LYS A 19 17.97 24.65 9.83
CA LYS A 19 17.78 25.86 10.66
C LYS A 19 17.18 27.06 9.92
N ASN A 20 17.21 27.09 8.57
CA ASN A 20 16.62 28.16 7.75
C ASN A 20 15.63 27.57 6.73
N PHE A 21 14.67 26.81 7.23
CA PHE A 21 13.76 25.99 6.44
C PHE A 21 12.99 26.76 5.34
N ASP A 22 12.51 27.98 5.65
CA ASP A 22 11.66 28.74 4.72
C ASP A 22 12.39 29.25 3.48
N ILE A 23 13.66 29.66 3.63
CA ILE A 23 14.46 30.23 2.54
C ILE A 23 15.07 29.13 1.65
N ARG A 24 15.31 27.93 2.20
CA ARG A 24 16.03 26.84 1.54
C ARG A 24 15.16 25.66 1.11
N LEU A 25 13.87 25.73 1.27
CA LEU A 25 12.97 24.56 1.05
C LEU A 25 13.12 23.95 -0.35
N THR A 26 13.25 24.77 -1.40
CA THR A 26 13.39 24.29 -2.78
C THR A 26 14.75 23.66 -3.00
N GLU A 27 15.83 24.25 -2.47
CA GLU A 27 17.17 23.70 -2.55
C GLU A 27 17.28 22.40 -1.77
N ILE A 28 16.75 22.36 -0.54
CA ILE A 28 16.70 21.14 0.28
C ILE A 28 15.95 20.02 -0.42
N LYS A 29 14.80 20.31 -1.03
CA LYS A 29 14.05 19.30 -1.79
C LYS A 29 14.85 18.76 -2.97
N LYS A 30 15.60 19.62 -3.65
CA LYS A 30 16.49 19.22 -4.74
C LYS A 30 17.61 18.31 -4.25
N GLU A 31 18.29 18.69 -3.17
CA GLU A 31 19.33 17.90 -2.52
C GLU A 31 18.82 16.53 -2.05
N PHE A 32 17.65 16.50 -1.41
CA PHE A 32 17.02 15.25 -0.98
C PHE A 32 16.70 14.33 -2.16
N SER A 33 16.34 14.87 -3.32
CA SER A 33 16.06 14.06 -4.51
C SER A 33 17.35 13.53 -5.15
N ILE A 34 18.41 14.35 -5.21
CA ILE A 34 19.70 13.97 -5.78
C ILE A 34 20.38 12.90 -4.92
N HIS A 35 20.38 13.08 -3.61
CA HIS A 35 21.10 12.24 -2.66
C HIS A 35 20.21 11.23 -1.92
N TYR A 36 19.00 10.96 -2.43
CA TYR A 36 17.98 10.12 -1.78
C TYR A 36 18.51 8.80 -1.20
N ASN A 37 19.38 8.13 -1.93
CA ASN A 37 19.95 6.85 -1.50
C ASN A 37 21.04 6.97 -0.43
N ASN A 38 21.61 8.15 -0.25
CA ASN A 38 22.78 8.39 0.59
C ASN A 38 22.45 9.22 1.85
N ILE A 39 21.22 9.72 1.96
CA ILE A 39 20.80 10.47 3.15
C ILE A 39 20.43 9.50 4.26
N PHE A 40 20.97 9.73 5.44
CA PHE A 40 20.63 8.99 6.64
C PHE A 40 20.54 9.92 7.86
N ARG A 41 19.92 9.41 8.91
CA ARG A 41 19.99 9.95 10.25
C ARG A 41 20.50 8.88 11.19
N THR A 42 21.17 9.26 12.27
CA THR A 42 21.54 8.33 13.32
C THR A 42 20.38 8.10 14.28
N THR A 43 20.22 6.88 14.73
CA THR A 43 19.24 6.47 15.74
C THR A 43 19.94 5.63 16.80
N ASN A 44 19.29 5.53 17.95
CA ASN A 44 19.77 4.60 18.98
C ASN A 44 19.64 3.14 18.51
N PRO A 45 20.48 2.24 19.01
CA PRO A 45 20.36 0.81 18.75
C PRO A 45 18.99 0.30 19.17
N GLN A 46 18.44 -0.62 18.38
CA GLN A 46 17.09 -1.16 18.56
C GLN A 46 17.11 -2.60 19.12
N SER A 47 18.30 -3.18 19.33
CA SER A 47 18.47 -4.54 19.83
C SER A 47 19.77 -4.68 20.63
N ASP A 48 19.84 -5.69 21.49
CA ASP A 48 21.04 -6.03 22.27
C ASP A 48 22.24 -6.31 21.36
N PHE A 49 22.01 -6.99 20.23
CA PHE A 49 23.02 -7.21 19.21
C PHE A 49 23.62 -5.90 18.69
N GLN A 50 22.79 -4.93 18.34
CA GLN A 50 23.28 -3.63 17.86
C GLN A 50 24.02 -2.86 18.96
N GLN A 51 23.58 -2.99 20.21
CA GLN A 51 24.26 -2.39 21.36
C GLN A 51 25.64 -3.03 21.59
N GLU A 52 25.76 -4.33 21.45
CA GLU A 52 27.04 -5.05 21.55
C GLU A 52 28.03 -4.59 20.47
N ILE A 53 27.55 -4.39 19.23
CA ILE A 53 28.38 -3.87 18.16
C ILE A 53 28.88 -2.45 18.47
N ILE A 54 28.00 -1.57 18.94
CA ILE A 54 28.37 -0.18 19.29
C ILE A 54 29.47 -0.14 20.36
N ASN A 55 29.48 -1.09 21.27
CA ASN A 55 30.52 -1.19 22.29
C ASN A 55 31.90 -1.63 21.75
N GLN A 56 31.93 -2.21 20.54
CA GLN A 56 33.13 -2.71 19.88
C GLN A 56 33.72 -1.76 18.84
N ILE A 57 33.02 -0.71 18.46
CA ILE A 57 33.45 0.27 17.44
C ILE A 57 33.78 1.62 18.08
N ASP A 58 34.69 2.36 17.44
CA ASP A 58 35.02 3.73 17.80
C ASP A 58 34.11 4.75 17.09
N ASP A 59 34.42 6.04 17.25
CA ASP A 59 33.80 7.09 16.44
C ASP A 59 34.24 6.98 14.97
N GLY A 60 33.35 7.40 14.07
CA GLY A 60 33.56 7.28 12.63
C GLY A 60 32.43 6.54 11.95
N LEU A 61 32.63 6.21 10.69
CA LEU A 61 31.69 5.43 9.87
C LEU A 61 32.12 3.97 9.80
N PHE A 62 31.23 3.06 10.17
CA PHE A 62 31.43 1.62 10.11
C PHE A 62 30.30 0.93 9.37
N SER A 63 30.61 -0.13 8.64
CA SER A 63 29.62 -1.09 8.15
C SER A 63 29.83 -2.46 8.76
N ILE A 64 28.75 -3.20 8.98
CA ILE A 64 28.77 -4.50 9.60
C ILE A 64 27.93 -5.45 8.81
N ASP A 65 28.56 -6.52 8.33
CA ASP A 65 27.93 -7.60 7.60
C ASP A 65 27.62 -8.76 8.54
N TYR A 66 26.38 -9.22 8.52
CA TYR A 66 25.94 -10.36 9.31
C TYR A 66 24.71 -11.03 8.68
N ILE A 67 24.42 -12.25 9.12
CA ILE A 67 23.22 -13.00 8.70
C ILE A 67 22.23 -13.07 9.87
N PRO A 68 21.09 -12.37 9.81
CA PRO A 68 20.10 -12.42 10.88
C PRO A 68 19.53 -13.83 11.08
N SER A 69 19.43 -14.26 12.34
CA SER A 69 18.79 -15.53 12.72
C SER A 69 17.27 -15.45 12.85
N ARG A 70 16.69 -14.23 12.88
CA ARG A 70 15.25 -13.96 13.06
C ARG A 70 14.78 -12.77 12.20
N GLY A 71 13.48 -12.65 12.08
CA GLY A 71 12.83 -11.53 11.35
C GLY A 71 12.80 -11.71 9.83
N ASN A 72 12.34 -10.67 9.12
CA ASN A 72 12.10 -10.72 7.68
C ASN A 72 13.36 -10.93 6.82
N LYS A 73 14.54 -10.65 7.37
CA LYS A 73 15.84 -10.86 6.71
C LYS A 73 16.57 -12.11 7.21
N LYS A 74 15.87 -13.03 7.86
CA LYS A 74 16.46 -14.29 8.35
C LYS A 74 17.18 -15.03 7.23
N GLY A 75 18.46 -15.38 7.46
CA GLY A 75 19.27 -16.15 6.52
C GLY A 75 19.83 -15.34 5.34
N VAL A 76 19.58 -14.03 5.26
CA VAL A 76 20.05 -13.16 4.19
C VAL A 76 21.17 -12.26 4.70
N LEU A 77 22.30 -12.22 3.98
CA LEU A 77 23.39 -11.31 4.31
C LEU A 77 22.88 -9.88 4.36
N THR A 78 23.07 -9.23 5.50
CA THR A 78 22.56 -7.89 5.79
C THR A 78 23.69 -6.99 6.23
N THR A 79 23.77 -5.80 5.65
CA THR A 79 24.74 -4.77 6.04
C THR A 79 24.04 -3.67 6.82
N ASN A 80 24.52 -3.39 8.02
CA ASN A 80 24.14 -2.23 8.81
C ASN A 80 25.28 -1.21 8.85
N TYR A 81 24.94 0.06 8.86
CA TYR A 81 25.90 1.15 8.96
C TYR A 81 25.74 1.88 10.30
N PHE A 82 26.88 2.29 10.86
CA PHE A 82 26.94 3.05 12.10
C PHE A 82 27.83 4.27 11.91
N HIS A 83 27.39 5.41 12.39
CA HIS A 83 28.14 6.64 12.41
C HIS A 83 28.18 7.21 13.82
N ASN A 84 29.40 7.42 14.36
CA ASN A 84 29.65 7.90 15.71
C ASN A 84 28.78 7.14 16.74
N LYS A 85 28.85 5.83 16.68
CA LYS A 85 28.12 4.90 17.57
C LYS A 85 26.57 4.95 17.42
N GLY A 86 26.04 5.66 16.44
CA GLY A 86 24.61 5.68 16.10
C GLY A 86 24.30 4.79 14.91
N LEU A 87 23.22 4.01 14.96
CA LEU A 87 22.74 3.22 13.81
C LEU A 87 22.23 4.16 12.72
N CYS A 88 22.73 4.00 11.49
CA CYS A 88 22.28 4.77 10.33
C CYS A 88 20.92 4.26 9.83
N ALA A 89 19.90 5.12 9.91
CA ALA A 89 18.58 4.90 9.32
C ALA A 89 18.49 5.69 8.01
N TRP A 90 18.47 4.98 6.88
CA TRP A 90 18.49 5.59 5.56
C TRP A 90 17.13 6.15 5.17
N LEU A 91 17.14 7.28 4.46
CA LEU A 91 15.92 7.89 3.92
C LEU A 91 15.16 6.91 3.01
N LYS A 92 15.87 6.21 2.14
CA LYS A 92 15.32 5.18 1.22
C LYS A 92 14.58 4.04 1.91
N ASP A 93 14.97 3.68 3.14
CA ASP A 93 14.34 2.59 3.89
C ASP A 93 13.05 3.03 4.59
N THR A 94 12.93 4.33 4.86
CA THR A 94 11.80 4.91 5.61
C THR A 94 10.85 5.72 4.75
N SER A 95 11.14 5.84 3.47
CA SER A 95 10.36 6.62 2.51
C SER A 95 10.34 5.95 1.14
N GLU A 96 9.54 6.49 0.23
CA GLU A 96 9.38 6.06 -1.15
C GLU A 96 9.19 7.27 -2.06
N ILE A 97 9.64 7.19 -3.29
CA ILE A 97 9.41 8.24 -4.28
C ILE A 97 8.15 7.88 -5.07
N ILE A 98 7.10 8.69 -4.92
CA ILE A 98 5.83 8.58 -5.65
C ILE A 98 5.59 9.91 -6.35
N ASP A 99 5.39 9.89 -7.66
CA ASP A 99 5.15 11.10 -8.48
C ASP A 99 6.20 12.21 -8.24
N ASN A 100 7.46 11.86 -8.21
CA ASN A 100 8.59 12.77 -7.91
C ASN A 100 8.54 13.43 -6.52
N LYS A 101 7.78 12.87 -5.58
CA LYS A 101 7.73 13.31 -4.19
C LYS A 101 8.23 12.22 -3.26
N ILE A 102 9.07 12.61 -2.30
CA ILE A 102 9.50 11.70 -1.25
C ILE A 102 8.39 11.59 -0.21
N MET A 103 7.79 10.41 -0.11
CA MET A 103 6.70 10.10 0.80
C MET A 103 7.22 9.22 1.93
N LYS A 104 6.93 9.58 3.17
CA LYS A 104 7.30 8.79 4.34
C LYS A 104 6.48 7.51 4.39
N LYS A 105 7.14 6.37 4.62
CA LYS A 105 6.47 5.11 4.93
C LYS A 105 6.04 5.11 6.38
N GLU A 106 4.77 4.90 6.64
CA GLU A 106 4.23 4.73 7.98
C GLU A 106 3.71 3.31 8.14
N LYS A 107 3.94 2.74 9.31
CA LYS A 107 3.33 1.44 9.64
C LYS A 107 1.82 1.62 9.75
N ILE A 108 1.10 0.72 9.10
CA ILE A 108 -0.35 0.65 9.29
C ILE A 108 -0.60 0.10 10.69
N ASN A 109 -1.44 0.81 11.43
CA ASN A 109 -1.91 0.40 12.76
C ASN A 109 -3.30 -0.27 12.66
N ASP A 110 -3.77 -0.81 13.74
CA ASP A 110 -5.07 -1.47 13.90
C ASP A 110 -6.22 -0.48 14.15
N PHE A 111 -5.92 0.81 14.31
CA PHE A 111 -6.91 1.87 14.46
C PHE A 111 -6.89 2.78 13.22
N TRP A 112 -8.04 2.89 12.56
CA TRP A 112 -8.25 3.81 11.44
C TRP A 112 -9.29 4.85 11.83
N ALA A 113 -8.86 6.11 11.88
CA ALA A 113 -9.76 7.21 12.16
C ALA A 113 -10.76 7.39 11.01
N HIS A 114 -11.91 7.99 11.29
CA HIS A 114 -12.95 8.24 10.28
C HIS A 114 -12.42 9.04 9.05
N GLY A 115 -11.37 9.87 9.24
CA GLY A 115 -10.74 10.63 8.17
C GLY A 115 -9.75 9.83 7.32
N ASP A 116 -9.29 8.67 7.78
CA ASP A 116 -8.31 7.83 7.07
C ASP A 116 -8.92 7.09 5.87
N ILE A 117 -10.24 6.93 5.90
CA ILE A 117 -11.01 6.36 4.81
C ILE A 117 -11.81 7.48 4.19
N PRO A 118 -11.55 7.85 2.92
CA PRO A 118 -12.28 8.92 2.27
C PRO A 118 -13.79 8.70 2.39
N LYS A 119 -14.51 9.79 2.66
CA LYS A 119 -15.98 9.74 2.65
C LYS A 119 -16.42 9.19 1.30
N ALA A 120 -16.98 8.00 1.32
CA ALA A 120 -17.56 7.41 0.14
C ALA A 120 -18.94 8.01 -0.08
N ASP A 121 -19.31 8.23 -1.31
CA ASP A 121 -20.71 8.38 -1.68
C ASP A 121 -21.38 7.00 -1.64
N LEU A 122 -21.59 6.52 -0.41
CA LEU A 122 -22.15 5.19 -0.15
C LEU A 122 -23.50 4.97 -0.85
N ALA A 123 -24.26 6.03 -1.07
CA ALA A 123 -25.55 5.93 -1.76
C ALA A 123 -25.37 5.50 -3.24
N ASN A 124 -24.33 6.00 -3.90
CA ASN A 124 -24.14 5.84 -5.35
C ASN A 124 -23.09 4.79 -5.72
N GLU A 125 -22.25 4.33 -4.77
CA GLU A 125 -21.25 3.32 -5.08
C GLU A 125 -21.87 2.04 -5.65
N GLY A 126 -21.42 1.65 -6.87
CA GLY A 126 -21.88 0.47 -7.57
C GLY A 126 -23.32 0.55 -8.09
N ASN A 127 -23.95 1.72 -8.04
CA ASN A 127 -25.35 1.96 -8.44
C ASN A 127 -26.35 0.99 -7.77
N VAL A 128 -26.07 0.57 -6.55
CA VAL A 128 -26.98 -0.20 -5.70
C VAL A 128 -27.22 0.52 -4.37
N THR A 129 -28.47 0.58 -3.97
CA THR A 129 -28.88 1.30 -2.77
C THR A 129 -29.30 0.31 -1.67
N LEU A 130 -28.48 0.18 -0.63
CA LEU A 130 -28.84 -0.56 0.56
C LEU A 130 -28.91 0.41 1.74
N LYS A 131 -30.08 0.55 2.36
CA LYS A 131 -30.31 1.54 3.42
C LYS A 131 -29.40 1.35 4.65
N ARG A 132 -28.97 0.12 4.93
CA ARG A 132 -28.09 -0.21 6.06
C ARG A 132 -27.11 -1.32 5.65
N GLY A 133 -25.89 -1.26 6.19
CA GLY A 133 -24.93 -2.36 6.06
C GLY A 133 -23.95 -2.27 4.88
N LYS A 134 -24.22 -1.45 3.86
CA LYS A 134 -23.29 -1.23 2.75
C LYS A 134 -21.98 -0.60 3.26
N LYS A 135 -20.85 -1.18 2.89
CA LYS A 135 -19.51 -0.72 3.28
C LYS A 135 -18.89 0.11 2.18
N PRO A 136 -18.04 1.12 2.50
CA PRO A 136 -17.30 1.88 1.49
C PRO A 136 -16.32 0.97 0.74
N GLU A 137 -16.22 1.12 -0.57
CA GLU A 137 -15.23 0.37 -1.38
C GLU A 137 -13.79 0.68 -0.95
N GLN A 138 -13.49 1.90 -0.56
CA GLN A 138 -12.16 2.29 -0.07
C GLN A 138 -11.73 1.53 1.20
N LEU A 139 -12.68 1.21 2.08
CA LEU A 139 -12.40 0.39 3.26
C LEU A 139 -12.02 -1.03 2.85
N LEU A 140 -12.80 -1.64 1.96
CA LEU A 140 -12.55 -3.01 1.49
C LEU A 140 -11.25 -3.08 0.70
N LYS A 141 -10.96 -2.09 -0.16
CA LYS A 141 -9.68 -2.01 -0.86
C LYS A 141 -8.50 -2.00 0.12
N ARG A 142 -8.57 -1.15 1.16
CA ARG A 142 -7.51 -1.07 2.17
C ARG A 142 -7.31 -2.40 2.91
N ILE A 143 -8.38 -3.11 3.23
CA ILE A 143 -8.30 -4.44 3.85
C ILE A 143 -7.64 -5.45 2.88
N ILE A 144 -8.09 -5.48 1.63
CA ILE A 144 -7.58 -6.39 0.60
C ILE A 144 -6.11 -6.11 0.31
N ASP A 145 -5.69 -4.84 0.18
CA ASP A 145 -4.28 -4.44 -0.01
C ASP A 145 -3.35 -4.95 1.11
N LEU A 146 -3.89 -5.18 2.32
CA LEU A 146 -3.13 -5.67 3.47
C LEU A 146 -2.95 -7.19 3.52
N CYS A 147 -3.88 -7.94 2.95
CA CYS A 147 -3.94 -9.40 3.16
C CYS A 147 -3.95 -10.22 1.88
N ALA A 148 -4.04 -9.61 0.70
CA ALA A 148 -4.12 -10.31 -0.56
C ALA A 148 -3.09 -9.78 -1.59
N SER A 149 -2.64 -10.69 -2.43
CA SER A 149 -1.71 -10.45 -3.54
C SER A 149 -2.34 -10.87 -4.87
N SER A 150 -1.71 -10.52 -5.99
CA SER A 150 -2.16 -10.96 -7.31
C SER A 150 -2.24 -12.49 -7.39
N GLY A 151 -3.37 -13.01 -7.85
CA GLY A 151 -3.66 -14.44 -7.95
C GLY A 151 -4.40 -15.02 -6.75
N ASP A 152 -4.55 -14.28 -5.66
CA ASP A 152 -5.34 -14.73 -4.50
C ASP A 152 -6.85 -14.68 -4.80
N VAL A 153 -7.61 -15.45 -4.03
CA VAL A 153 -9.06 -15.54 -4.09
C VAL A 153 -9.68 -14.91 -2.84
N ILE A 154 -10.55 -13.95 -3.02
CA ILE A 154 -11.29 -13.28 -1.93
C ILE A 154 -12.60 -14.03 -1.69
N LEU A 155 -12.82 -14.50 -0.47
CA LEU A 155 -14.07 -15.16 -0.07
C LEU A 155 -14.87 -14.25 0.86
N ASP A 156 -16.15 -14.03 0.50
CA ASP A 156 -17.12 -13.34 1.38
C ASP A 156 -18.44 -14.13 1.38
N PHE A 157 -18.75 -14.77 2.49
CA PHE A 157 -19.96 -15.60 2.64
C PHE A 157 -21.15 -14.86 3.24
N PHE A 158 -21.07 -13.52 3.34
CA PHE A 158 -22.18 -12.62 3.65
C PHE A 158 -22.11 -11.39 2.73
N ILE A 159 -22.03 -11.63 1.42
CA ILE A 159 -21.63 -10.62 0.45
C ILE A 159 -22.57 -9.42 0.34
N GLY A 160 -23.84 -9.59 0.72
CA GLY A 160 -24.83 -8.52 0.75
C GLY A 160 -24.98 -7.81 -0.57
N SER A 161 -24.74 -6.51 -0.57
CA SER A 161 -24.75 -5.68 -1.79
C SER A 161 -23.53 -5.86 -2.69
N GLY A 162 -22.64 -6.80 -2.41
CA GLY A 162 -21.50 -7.13 -3.28
C GLY A 162 -20.31 -6.17 -3.22
N THR A 163 -20.13 -5.40 -2.13
CA THR A 163 -19.01 -4.46 -2.07
C THR A 163 -17.66 -5.15 -2.17
N THR A 164 -17.48 -6.27 -1.45
CA THR A 164 -16.23 -7.05 -1.48
C THR A 164 -15.92 -7.57 -2.88
N ALA A 165 -16.92 -8.16 -3.56
CA ALA A 165 -16.73 -8.66 -4.93
C ALA A 165 -16.47 -7.53 -5.93
N ALA A 166 -17.15 -6.40 -5.81
CA ALA A 166 -16.92 -5.23 -6.67
C ALA A 166 -15.49 -4.70 -6.54
N VAL A 167 -14.97 -4.61 -5.32
CA VAL A 167 -13.58 -4.18 -5.07
C VAL A 167 -12.59 -5.22 -5.60
N ALA A 168 -12.77 -6.50 -5.29
CA ALA A 168 -11.91 -7.57 -5.79
C ALA A 168 -11.87 -7.57 -7.33
N HIS A 169 -13.02 -7.42 -7.98
CA HIS A 169 -13.14 -7.35 -9.44
C HIS A 169 -12.38 -6.15 -10.02
N LYS A 170 -12.57 -4.94 -9.46
CA LYS A 170 -11.83 -3.73 -9.84
C LYS A 170 -10.32 -3.83 -9.58
N MET A 171 -9.90 -4.66 -8.61
CA MET A 171 -8.48 -4.98 -8.32
C MET A 171 -7.95 -6.16 -9.14
N GLN A 172 -8.73 -6.73 -10.05
CA GLN A 172 -8.38 -7.90 -10.87
C GLN A 172 -8.02 -9.15 -10.04
N LEU A 173 -8.67 -9.31 -8.88
CA LEU A 173 -8.58 -10.49 -8.04
C LEU A 173 -9.77 -11.43 -8.29
N GLN A 174 -9.57 -12.71 -8.07
CA GLN A 174 -10.65 -13.68 -8.06
C GLN A 174 -11.47 -13.54 -6.76
N TYR A 175 -12.75 -13.86 -6.82
CA TYR A 175 -13.61 -13.81 -5.63
C TYR A 175 -14.71 -14.88 -5.68
N ILE A 176 -15.15 -15.27 -4.49
CA ILE A 176 -16.31 -16.12 -4.25
C ILE A 176 -17.20 -15.38 -3.26
N GLY A 177 -18.44 -15.11 -3.65
CA GLY A 177 -19.43 -14.45 -2.82
C GLY A 177 -20.63 -15.35 -2.58
N ILE A 178 -21.10 -15.44 -1.34
CA ILE A 178 -22.27 -16.21 -0.95
C ILE A 178 -23.26 -15.29 -0.25
N GLU A 179 -24.52 -15.37 -0.65
CA GLU A 179 -25.61 -14.60 -0.01
C GLU A 179 -26.86 -15.48 0.10
N GLN A 180 -27.50 -15.42 1.23
CA GLN A 180 -28.74 -16.14 1.51
C GLN A 180 -29.98 -15.26 1.30
N LEU A 181 -29.84 -13.95 1.48
CA LEU A 181 -30.94 -13.01 1.45
C LEU A 181 -31.12 -12.42 0.04
N ASP A 182 -32.38 -12.24 -0.33
CA ASP A 182 -32.74 -11.54 -1.56
C ASP A 182 -32.80 -10.03 -1.28
N TYR A 183 -31.95 -9.27 -1.97
CA TYR A 183 -31.93 -7.80 -1.94
C TYR A 183 -32.56 -7.19 -3.20
N SER A 184 -33.23 -7.99 -4.03
CA SER A 184 -33.84 -7.57 -5.28
C SER A 184 -32.82 -6.85 -6.19
N ASN A 185 -33.15 -5.66 -6.71
CA ASN A 185 -32.26 -4.87 -7.59
C ASN A 185 -31.05 -4.23 -6.87
N ASN A 186 -30.86 -4.49 -5.58
CA ASN A 186 -29.75 -3.94 -4.79
C ASN A 186 -28.76 -5.03 -4.34
N ASP A 187 -28.76 -6.14 -5.01
CA ASP A 187 -27.95 -7.30 -4.73
C ASP A 187 -26.52 -7.21 -5.35
N SER A 188 -25.70 -8.20 -5.05
CA SER A 188 -24.33 -8.30 -5.56
C SER A 188 -24.28 -8.53 -7.06
N VAL A 189 -25.27 -9.21 -7.62
CA VAL A 189 -25.35 -9.50 -9.07
C VAL A 189 -25.57 -8.22 -9.86
N THR A 190 -26.52 -7.39 -9.43
CA THR A 190 -26.78 -6.07 -10.02
C THR A 190 -25.54 -5.17 -9.94
N ARG A 191 -24.87 -5.15 -8.77
CA ARG A 191 -23.65 -4.37 -8.60
C ARG A 191 -22.53 -4.85 -9.52
N LEU A 192 -22.28 -6.15 -9.64
CA LEU A 192 -21.27 -6.70 -10.51
C LEU A 192 -21.54 -6.45 -12.00
N LYS A 193 -22.81 -6.52 -12.42
CA LYS A 193 -23.20 -6.10 -13.79
C LYS A 193 -22.84 -4.63 -14.05
N ASN A 194 -23.08 -3.75 -13.08
CA ASN A 194 -22.70 -2.33 -13.20
C ASN A 194 -21.18 -2.15 -13.24
N VAL A 195 -20.42 -2.90 -12.43
CA VAL A 195 -18.94 -2.85 -12.41
C VAL A 195 -18.35 -3.32 -13.73
N ILE A 196 -18.83 -4.43 -14.28
CA ILE A 196 -18.39 -4.96 -15.58
C ILE A 196 -18.76 -3.99 -16.70
N GLY A 197 -19.96 -3.40 -16.60
CA GLY A 197 -20.51 -2.48 -17.57
C GLY A 197 -21.27 -3.18 -18.70
N ASN A 198 -22.07 -2.37 -19.38
CA ASN A 198 -22.83 -2.78 -20.55
C ASN A 198 -22.20 -2.20 -21.81
N LYS A 199 -22.06 -3.00 -22.84
CA LYS A 199 -21.74 -2.52 -24.18
C LYS A 199 -22.98 -1.77 -24.71
N THR A 200 -22.89 -0.45 -24.77
CA THR A 200 -23.93 0.37 -25.43
C THR A 200 -23.47 0.69 -26.85
N SER A 201 -24.08 0.01 -27.82
CA SER A 201 -23.91 0.37 -29.22
C SER A 201 -24.81 1.58 -29.50
N LYS A 202 -24.26 2.79 -29.39
CA LYS A 202 -24.96 3.98 -29.93
C LYS A 202 -24.80 3.96 -31.44
N LYS A 203 -25.90 3.87 -32.16
CA LYS A 203 -25.96 3.87 -33.66
C LYS A 203 -25.23 5.03 -34.33
N THR A 204 -24.73 5.99 -33.58
CA THR A 204 -24.09 7.23 -34.09
C THR A 204 -22.59 7.31 -33.80
N GLU A 205 -22.01 6.36 -33.09
CA GLU A 205 -20.59 6.37 -32.78
C GLU A 205 -19.86 5.23 -33.50
N LEU A 206 -18.65 5.52 -33.99
CA LEU A 206 -17.81 4.60 -34.76
C LEU A 206 -17.25 3.43 -33.89
N PHE A 207 -17.36 3.53 -32.56
CA PHE A 207 -16.87 2.56 -31.59
C PHE A 207 -17.91 2.29 -30.51
N ASP A 208 -18.02 1.03 -30.09
CA ASP A 208 -18.82 0.64 -28.93
C ASP A 208 -18.22 1.27 -27.65
N THR A 209 -19.02 2.02 -26.91
CA THR A 209 -18.62 2.53 -25.60
C THR A 209 -19.15 1.59 -24.51
N VAL A 210 -18.31 1.28 -23.52
CA VAL A 210 -18.72 0.52 -22.34
C VAL A 210 -19.03 1.50 -21.23
N GLU A 211 -20.28 1.55 -20.79
CA GLU A 211 -20.67 2.28 -19.58
C GLU A 211 -20.51 1.35 -18.39
N PHE A 212 -19.64 1.69 -17.47
CA PHE A 212 -19.35 0.93 -16.26
C PHE A 212 -19.33 1.83 -15.01
N ASP A 213 -19.42 1.20 -13.83
CA ASP A 213 -19.36 1.92 -12.56
C ASP A 213 -17.98 2.52 -12.32
N GLN A 214 -17.93 3.85 -12.30
CA GLN A 214 -16.74 4.65 -12.03
C GLN A 214 -16.63 5.11 -10.56
N SER A 215 -17.52 4.66 -9.71
CA SER A 215 -17.56 5.03 -8.30
C SER A 215 -16.54 4.27 -7.46
N GLY A 216 -16.42 4.66 -6.20
CA GLY A 216 -15.62 3.97 -5.20
C GLY A 216 -14.14 3.92 -5.53
N VAL A 217 -13.60 2.72 -5.74
CA VAL A 217 -12.16 2.51 -6.02
C VAL A 217 -11.79 2.51 -7.50
N ALA A 218 -12.74 2.72 -8.42
CA ALA A 218 -12.51 2.61 -9.86
C ALA A 218 -11.30 3.45 -10.32
N LYS A 219 -11.21 4.72 -9.88
CA LYS A 219 -10.10 5.60 -10.20
C LYS A 219 -8.77 5.12 -9.64
N SER A 220 -8.74 4.66 -8.39
CA SER A 220 -7.50 4.22 -7.72
C SER A 220 -6.98 2.89 -8.21
N THR A 221 -7.82 2.07 -8.84
CA THR A 221 -7.46 0.80 -9.49
C THR A 221 -7.30 0.92 -11.00
N ASN A 222 -7.47 2.12 -11.54
CA ASN A 222 -7.50 2.35 -13.00
C ASN A 222 -8.48 1.43 -13.74
N TRP A 223 -9.65 1.18 -13.14
CA TRP A 223 -10.66 0.28 -13.67
C TRP A 223 -11.28 0.84 -14.96
N GLN A 224 -11.38 0.00 -15.99
CA GLN A 224 -11.90 0.36 -17.32
C GLN A 224 -13.14 -0.45 -17.71
N GLY A 225 -13.77 -1.12 -16.75
CA GLY A 225 -14.88 -2.03 -17.03
C GLY A 225 -14.41 -3.39 -17.58
N GLY A 226 -15.33 -4.27 -17.84
CA GLY A 226 -15.09 -5.60 -18.41
C GLY A 226 -14.98 -6.72 -17.37
N GLY A 227 -14.53 -7.88 -17.86
CA GLY A 227 -14.50 -9.10 -17.06
C GLY A 227 -15.83 -9.87 -17.10
N GLU A 228 -15.92 -10.90 -16.30
CA GLU A 228 -17.11 -11.74 -16.16
C GLU A 228 -17.22 -12.32 -14.76
N PHE A 229 -18.39 -12.79 -14.37
CA PHE A 229 -18.60 -13.57 -13.16
C PHE A 229 -19.60 -14.68 -13.42
N LEU A 230 -19.51 -15.76 -12.67
CA LEU A 230 -20.47 -16.85 -12.67
C LEU A 230 -21.46 -16.67 -11.54
N TYR A 231 -22.76 -16.68 -11.85
CA TYR A 231 -23.82 -16.71 -10.86
C TYR A 231 -24.38 -18.13 -10.75
N ILE A 232 -24.49 -18.63 -9.52
CA ILE A 232 -25.03 -19.96 -9.23
C ILE A 232 -26.12 -19.81 -8.19
N GLU A 233 -27.28 -20.36 -8.47
CA GLU A 233 -28.38 -20.47 -7.52
C GLU A 233 -28.50 -21.92 -7.03
N LEU A 234 -28.48 -22.09 -5.70
CA LEU A 234 -28.64 -23.42 -5.09
C LEU A 234 -30.12 -23.75 -5.06
N CYS A 235 -30.53 -24.78 -5.80
CA CYS A 235 -31.86 -25.33 -5.68
C CYS A 235 -32.04 -26.01 -4.33
N LYS A 236 -33.22 -25.79 -3.73
CA LYS A 236 -33.63 -26.50 -2.50
C LYS A 236 -34.02 -27.93 -2.78
#